data_5096c6ec62a188fbf2459449f3b01d27
#
_entry.id   5096c6ec62a188fbf2459449f3b01d27
#
_cell.length_a   1.000
_cell.length_b   1.000
_cell.length_c   1.000
_cell.angle_alpha   90.00
_cell.angle_beta   90.00
_cell.angle_gamma   90.00
#
_symmetry.space_group_name_H-M   'P 1'
#
loop_
_entity.id
_entity.type
_entity.pdbx_description
1 polymer ?
#
loop_
_entity_poly.entity_id
_entity_poly.type
_entity_poly.pdbx_seq_one_letter_code
_entity_poly.pdbx_strand_id
1 'polypeptide(L)'
;MVLQPVAARRLLFLAVGAIALQCHIGDRAATLRSSHNRRINAALGPAEARENIRTIYDAVIGVRMSAEHRLEGRIVDSICIPAQLWEHGMYLPRDAFVPDVCEQFETDCRLLCVCGDGRRSELAAQQLAAAGFSVDYIDGGLNDWAEQSLELEVEDDGGLVGSYV
;
A
#
# COMPACT_ATOMS: atom_id res chain seq x y z
N MET A 1 17.43 -48.17 -7.29
CA MET A 1 17.40 -47.15 -6.20
C MET A 1 18.46 -46.09 -6.52
N VAL A 2 18.08 -45.07 -7.28
CA VAL A 2 19.01 -44.05 -7.80
C VAL A 2 18.45 -42.66 -7.44
N LEU A 3 19.19 -41.96 -6.60
CA LEU A 3 18.94 -40.57 -6.24
C LEU A 3 19.37 -39.65 -7.38
N GLN A 4 18.48 -38.76 -7.79
CA GLN A 4 18.82 -37.68 -8.69
C GLN A 4 19.16 -36.42 -7.92
N PRO A 5 20.20 -35.65 -8.29
CA PRO A 5 20.57 -34.41 -7.66
C PRO A 5 19.80 -33.22 -8.28
N VAL A 6 19.37 -32.33 -7.40
CA VAL A 6 18.78 -31.03 -7.73
C VAL A 6 19.89 -30.10 -8.26
N ALA A 7 19.83 -29.79 -9.54
CA ALA A 7 20.78 -28.88 -10.18
C ALA A 7 20.42 -27.41 -9.90
N ALA A 8 21.32 -26.72 -9.22
CA ALA A 8 21.34 -25.28 -9.07
C ALA A 8 21.45 -24.58 -10.43
N ARG A 9 20.54 -23.67 -10.75
CA ARG A 9 20.64 -22.77 -11.89
C ARG A 9 20.87 -21.34 -11.39
N ARG A 10 22.11 -21.01 -11.16
CA ARG A 10 22.58 -19.62 -11.15
C ARG A 10 22.71 -19.16 -12.59
N LEU A 11 21.95 -18.16 -13.00
CA LEU A 11 22.20 -17.38 -14.22
C LEU A 11 22.42 -15.93 -13.85
N LEU A 12 23.57 -15.49 -14.21
CA LEU A 12 24.23 -14.22 -14.18
C LEU A 12 23.39 -13.12 -14.83
N PHE A 13 23.07 -12.05 -14.09
CA PHE A 13 22.46 -10.84 -14.66
C PHE A 13 23.53 -9.79 -14.92
N LEU A 14 23.77 -9.55 -16.19
CA LEU A 14 24.33 -8.31 -16.71
C LEU A 14 23.34 -7.78 -17.74
N ALA A 15 22.67 -6.66 -17.43
CA ALA A 15 22.34 -5.60 -18.37
C ALA A 15 21.59 -4.47 -17.66
N VAL A 16 22.17 -3.31 -17.70
CA VAL A 16 21.61 -2.01 -17.38
C VAL A 16 20.52 -1.66 -18.40
N GLY A 17 19.34 -1.26 -17.95
CA GLY A 17 18.37 -0.59 -18.81
C GLY A 17 16.92 -1.03 -18.57
N ALA A 18 16.11 -0.05 -18.16
CA ALA A 18 14.64 -0.10 -18.09
C ALA A 18 14.07 -1.15 -17.11
N ILE A 19 13.87 -0.71 -15.86
CA ILE A 19 13.03 -1.42 -14.91
C ILE A 19 11.57 -1.14 -15.27
N ALA A 20 11.08 -1.84 -16.31
CA ALA A 20 9.68 -2.17 -16.37
C ALA A 20 9.53 -3.45 -15.54
N LEU A 21 9.25 -3.30 -14.26
CA LEU A 21 8.99 -4.44 -13.40
C LEU A 21 7.70 -5.11 -13.88
N GLN A 22 7.88 -6.23 -14.47
CA GLN A 22 6.83 -7.09 -15.00
C GLN A 22 6.16 -7.77 -13.82
N CYS A 23 5.09 -7.15 -13.27
CA CYS A 23 4.11 -7.88 -12.50
C CYS A 23 3.61 -9.02 -13.40
N HIS A 24 3.78 -10.26 -12.95
CA HIS A 24 3.37 -11.44 -13.72
C HIS A 24 1.87 -11.34 -14.01
N ILE A 25 1.55 -11.13 -15.28
CA ILE A 25 0.20 -11.26 -15.81
C ILE A 25 -0.12 -12.75 -15.77
N GLY A 26 -0.74 -13.19 -14.70
CA GLY A 26 -1.42 -14.48 -14.65
C GLY A 26 -2.70 -14.38 -15.44
N ASP A 27 -2.66 -14.93 -16.67
CA ASP A 27 -3.80 -15.06 -17.57
C ASP A 27 -4.83 -16.00 -16.92
N ARG A 28 -5.79 -15.47 -16.19
CA ARG A 28 -6.99 -16.17 -15.77
C ARG A 28 -8.20 -15.25 -15.83
N ALA A 29 -8.99 -15.47 -16.91
CA ALA A 29 -10.42 -15.22 -17.04
C ALA A 29 -10.94 -13.95 -16.33
N ALA A 30 -10.82 -12.82 -17.01
CA ALA A 30 -11.64 -11.63 -16.77
C ALA A 30 -13.12 -11.98 -17.01
N THR A 31 -13.78 -12.53 -16.00
CA THR A 31 -15.23 -12.64 -15.99
C THR A 31 -15.80 -11.41 -15.30
N LEU A 32 -16.19 -10.43 -16.16
CA LEU A 32 -17.24 -9.45 -15.90
C LEU A 32 -17.33 -8.89 -14.47
N ARG A 33 -16.38 -8.08 -14.03
CA ARG A 33 -16.66 -7.02 -13.09
C ARG A 33 -16.91 -5.75 -13.89
N SER A 34 -18.17 -5.32 -13.82
CA SER A 34 -18.74 -4.12 -14.40
C SER A 34 -17.75 -2.97 -14.48
N SER A 35 -17.71 -2.31 -15.62
CA SER A 35 -16.98 -1.08 -15.93
C SER A 35 -17.41 0.06 -15.00
N HIS A 36 -17.04 -0.01 -13.72
CA HIS A 36 -17.10 1.16 -12.85
C HIS A 36 -15.88 2.01 -13.15
N ASN A 37 -16.17 3.18 -13.66
CA ASN A 37 -15.30 4.29 -13.99
C ASN A 37 -14.03 4.27 -13.11
N ARG A 38 -12.91 3.81 -13.68
CA ARG A 38 -11.61 3.67 -13.03
C ARG A 38 -11.07 5.07 -12.73
N ARG A 39 -11.49 5.67 -11.62
CA ARG A 39 -10.83 6.84 -11.09
C ARG A 39 -9.50 6.34 -10.52
N ILE A 40 -8.42 6.70 -11.16
CA ILE A 40 -7.07 6.40 -10.72
C ILE A 40 -6.56 7.62 -9.99
N ASN A 41 -6.11 7.47 -8.75
CA ASN A 41 -5.59 8.52 -7.87
C ASN A 41 -6.63 9.57 -7.47
N ALA A 42 -7.83 9.17 -7.08
CA ALA A 42 -8.76 10.11 -6.47
C ALA A 42 -8.32 10.44 -5.03
N ALA A 43 -8.33 11.73 -4.71
CA ALA A 43 -8.26 12.20 -3.34
C ALA A 43 -9.64 12.03 -2.70
N LEU A 44 -9.70 11.31 -1.58
CA LEU A 44 -10.94 11.08 -0.83
C LEU A 44 -10.85 11.81 0.52
N GLY A 45 -11.92 12.48 0.90
CA GLY A 45 -12.04 12.98 2.27
C GLY A 45 -12.16 11.81 3.26
N PRO A 46 -11.77 12.00 4.55
CA PRO A 46 -11.80 10.93 5.55
C PRO A 46 -13.17 10.28 5.73
N ALA A 47 -14.26 11.06 5.75
CA ALA A 47 -15.62 10.53 5.88
C ALA A 47 -16.00 9.62 4.70
N GLU A 48 -15.72 10.04 3.47
CA GLU A 48 -15.97 9.25 2.27
C GLU A 48 -15.11 7.98 2.25
N ALA A 49 -13.84 8.10 2.62
CA ALA A 49 -12.94 6.95 2.72
C ALA A 49 -13.46 5.93 3.73
N ARG A 50 -13.90 6.37 4.93
CA ARG A 50 -14.45 5.49 5.97
C ARG A 50 -15.65 4.68 5.49
N GLU A 51 -16.56 5.29 4.75
CA GLU A 51 -17.73 4.59 4.20
C GLU A 51 -17.33 3.53 3.17
N ASN A 52 -16.28 3.79 2.43
CA ASN A 52 -15.84 2.98 1.29
C ASN A 52 -14.82 1.90 1.61
N ILE A 53 -14.08 2.01 2.72
CA ILE A 53 -12.98 1.09 3.07
C ILE A 53 -13.38 -0.37 3.00
N ARG A 54 -14.55 -0.76 3.52
CA ARG A 54 -14.99 -2.16 3.56
C ARG A 54 -15.84 -2.60 2.38
N THR A 55 -16.21 -1.69 1.50
CA THR A 55 -17.15 -1.96 0.39
C THR A 55 -16.49 -1.85 -0.98
N ILE A 56 -15.50 -0.98 -1.11
CA ILE A 56 -14.87 -0.64 -2.39
C ILE A 56 -13.42 -1.09 -2.46
N TYR A 57 -12.67 -1.01 -1.35
CA TYR A 57 -11.25 -1.31 -1.29
C TYR A 57 -10.98 -2.72 -0.78
N ASP A 58 -10.05 -3.40 -1.44
CA ASP A 58 -9.56 -4.71 -1.00
C ASP A 58 -8.57 -4.57 0.15
N ALA A 59 -7.83 -3.45 0.22
CA ALA A 59 -6.94 -3.15 1.33
C ALA A 59 -6.69 -1.64 1.51
N VAL A 60 -6.36 -1.25 2.75
CA VAL A 60 -5.82 0.05 3.12
C VAL A 60 -4.33 -0.08 3.41
N ILE A 61 -3.52 0.72 2.73
CA ILE A 61 -2.06 0.71 2.89
C ILE A 61 -1.60 1.96 3.63
N GLY A 62 -1.09 1.77 4.85
CA GLY A 62 -0.38 2.79 5.60
C GLY A 62 1.03 2.95 5.05
N VAL A 63 1.30 4.07 4.37
CA VAL A 63 2.60 4.30 3.70
C VAL A 63 3.62 5.01 4.57
N ARG A 64 3.30 5.24 5.84
CA ARG A 64 4.21 5.79 6.84
C ARG A 64 5.24 4.74 7.29
N MET A 65 6.28 5.19 8.00
CA MET A 65 7.22 4.26 8.63
C MET A 65 6.50 3.36 9.65
N SER A 66 7.03 2.16 9.85
CA SER A 66 6.42 1.17 10.75
C SER A 66 6.27 1.69 12.20
N ALA A 67 7.20 2.53 12.67
CA ALA A 67 7.09 3.15 13.99
C ALA A 67 5.92 4.15 14.07
N GLU A 68 5.77 5.04 13.07
CA GLU A 68 4.64 5.97 12.99
C GLU A 68 3.30 5.22 12.93
N HIS A 69 3.24 4.19 12.07
CA HIS A 69 2.04 3.38 11.87
C HIS A 69 1.59 2.66 13.16
N ARG A 70 2.53 2.21 13.97
CA ARG A 70 2.25 1.49 15.20
C ARG A 70 1.93 2.42 16.38
N LEU A 71 2.71 3.51 16.56
CA LEU A 71 2.68 4.34 17.76
C LEU A 71 1.79 5.59 17.65
N GLU A 72 1.60 6.11 16.42
CA GLU A 72 0.83 7.35 16.21
C GLU A 72 -0.62 7.07 15.75
N GLY A 73 -0.99 5.80 15.65
CA GLY A 73 -2.32 5.38 15.23
C GLY A 73 -2.40 5.02 13.75
N ARG A 74 -3.30 4.11 13.45
CA ARG A 74 -3.58 3.61 12.10
C ARG A 74 -5.08 3.36 11.91
N ILE A 75 -5.53 3.34 10.68
CA ILE A 75 -6.86 2.84 10.36
C ILE A 75 -6.89 1.34 10.68
N VAL A 76 -7.97 0.88 11.32
CA VAL A 76 -8.17 -0.53 11.66
C VAL A 76 -8.00 -1.42 10.42
N ASP A 77 -7.30 -2.53 10.57
CA ASP A 77 -6.97 -3.49 9.50
C ASP A 77 -6.07 -2.93 8.39
N SER A 78 -5.48 -1.74 8.54
CA SER A 78 -4.53 -1.24 7.55
C SER A 78 -3.18 -1.96 7.60
N ILE A 79 -2.61 -2.19 6.41
CA ILE A 79 -1.33 -2.87 6.24
C ILE A 79 -0.21 -1.84 6.12
N CYS A 80 0.85 -1.99 6.90
CA CYS A 80 1.99 -1.08 6.86
C CYS A 80 2.98 -1.48 5.76
N ILE A 81 3.07 -0.68 4.71
CA ILE A 81 4.09 -0.81 3.67
C ILE A 81 4.71 0.58 3.44
N PRO A 82 5.84 0.89 4.08
CA PRO A 82 6.46 2.21 3.99
C PRO A 82 6.87 2.55 2.57
N ALA A 83 6.42 3.71 2.07
CA ALA A 83 6.83 4.23 0.76
C ALA A 83 8.12 5.06 0.82
N GLN A 84 8.51 5.49 2.02
CA GLN A 84 9.71 6.29 2.26
C GLN A 84 10.44 5.79 3.50
N LEU A 85 11.76 6.07 3.53
CA LEU A 85 12.64 5.87 4.68
C LEU A 85 13.11 7.22 5.21
N TRP A 86 13.34 7.29 6.53
CA TRP A 86 13.96 8.47 7.14
C TRP A 86 15.45 8.24 7.26
N GLU A 87 16.23 8.95 6.45
CA GLU A 87 17.69 8.87 6.45
C GLU A 87 18.29 10.26 6.36
N HIS A 88 19.36 10.51 7.10
CA HIS A 88 20.10 11.77 7.09
C HIS A 88 19.24 13.03 7.29
N GLY A 89 18.16 12.93 8.09
CA GLY A 89 17.28 14.06 8.40
C GLY A 89 16.25 14.38 7.31
N MET A 90 16.02 13.47 6.35
CA MET A 90 15.02 13.64 5.29
C MET A 90 14.29 12.34 4.96
N TYR A 91 13.10 12.48 4.36
CA TYR A 91 12.37 11.36 3.80
C TYR A 91 12.90 11.05 2.40
N LEU A 92 13.36 9.83 2.19
CA LEU A 92 13.83 9.32 0.90
C LEU A 92 12.85 8.29 0.34
N PRO A 93 12.57 8.30 -0.97
CA PRO A 93 11.79 7.25 -1.60
C PRO A 93 12.39 5.86 -1.35
N ARG A 94 11.53 4.88 -1.15
CA ARG A 94 11.94 3.49 -0.95
C ARG A 94 11.71 2.69 -2.23
N ASP A 95 12.78 2.26 -2.89
CA ASP A 95 12.71 1.51 -4.15
C ASP A 95 11.94 0.18 -4.03
N ALA A 96 11.96 -0.44 -2.85
CA ALA A 96 11.25 -1.68 -2.59
C ALA A 96 9.73 -1.49 -2.35
N PHE A 97 9.20 -0.26 -2.31
CA PHE A 97 7.79 -0.02 -2.00
C PHE A 97 6.83 -0.71 -2.98
N VAL A 98 6.99 -0.44 -4.27
CA VAL A 98 6.14 -1.05 -5.31
C VAL A 98 6.34 -2.58 -5.38
N PRO A 99 7.58 -3.11 -5.37
CA PRO A 99 7.82 -4.54 -5.24
C PRO A 99 7.09 -5.21 -4.06
N ASP A 100 7.17 -4.63 -2.86
CA ASP A 100 6.53 -5.19 -1.66
C ASP A 100 5.00 -5.20 -1.76
N VAL A 101 4.41 -4.20 -2.44
CA VAL A 101 2.97 -4.20 -2.72
C VAL A 101 2.62 -5.28 -3.75
N CYS A 102 3.42 -5.46 -4.81
CA CYS A 102 3.21 -6.50 -5.81
C CYS A 102 3.37 -7.92 -5.24
N GLU A 103 4.13 -8.12 -4.16
CA GLU A 103 4.23 -9.41 -3.49
C GLU A 103 2.96 -9.77 -2.69
N GLN A 104 2.21 -8.77 -2.24
CA GLN A 104 1.05 -8.95 -1.38
C GLN A 104 -0.29 -8.83 -2.11
N PHE A 105 -0.33 -8.11 -3.23
CA PHE A 105 -1.56 -7.78 -3.94
C PHE A 105 -1.44 -7.99 -5.46
N GLU A 106 -2.49 -8.52 -6.04
CA GLU A 106 -2.65 -8.57 -7.50
C GLU A 106 -3.06 -7.19 -8.04
N THR A 107 -2.73 -6.90 -9.29
CA THR A 107 -3.00 -5.57 -9.90
C THR A 107 -4.49 -5.25 -10.12
N ASP A 108 -5.37 -6.23 -10.00
CA ASP A 108 -6.82 -6.06 -10.05
C ASP A 108 -7.41 -5.64 -8.69
N CYS A 109 -6.61 -5.71 -7.60
CA CYS A 109 -7.01 -5.19 -6.30
C CYS A 109 -7.17 -3.66 -6.33
N ARG A 110 -8.18 -3.19 -5.61
CA ARG A 110 -8.38 -1.76 -5.39
C ARG A 110 -7.83 -1.35 -4.03
N LEU A 111 -6.85 -0.48 -4.04
CA LEU A 111 -6.09 -0.10 -2.87
C LEU A 111 -6.41 1.35 -2.43
N LEU A 112 -6.31 1.61 -1.13
CA LEU A 112 -6.42 2.93 -0.56
C LEU A 112 -5.16 3.26 0.22
N CYS A 113 -4.43 4.30 -0.16
CA CYS A 113 -3.22 4.75 0.52
C CYS A 113 -3.51 5.80 1.58
N VAL A 114 -2.85 5.71 2.75
CA VAL A 114 -2.97 6.68 3.82
C VAL A 114 -1.61 7.00 4.44
N CYS A 115 -1.40 8.29 4.76
CA CYS A 115 -0.27 8.76 5.56
C CYS A 115 -0.74 9.78 6.61
N GLY A 116 0.16 10.55 7.21
CA GLY A 116 -0.20 11.55 8.21
C GLY A 116 -0.99 12.73 7.65
N ASP A 117 -0.52 13.34 6.57
CA ASP A 117 -1.01 14.62 6.00
C ASP A 117 -1.49 14.53 4.54
N GLY A 118 -1.59 13.33 3.97
CA GLY A 118 -2.01 13.11 2.58
C GLY A 118 -0.89 13.14 1.54
N ARG A 119 0.21 13.84 1.75
CA ARG A 119 1.26 14.05 0.72
C ARG A 119 2.02 12.79 0.34
N ARG A 120 2.44 11.99 1.35
CA ARG A 120 3.16 10.74 1.11
C ARG A 120 2.26 9.70 0.45
N SER A 121 0.98 9.64 0.83
CA SER A 121 -0.01 8.73 0.24
C SER A 121 -0.38 9.09 -1.19
N GLU A 122 -0.42 10.37 -1.54
CA GLU A 122 -0.60 10.83 -2.92
C GLU A 122 0.55 10.34 -3.82
N LEU A 123 1.81 10.55 -3.40
CA LEU A 123 2.98 10.08 -4.16
C LEU A 123 3.03 8.56 -4.27
N ALA A 124 2.69 7.85 -3.19
CA ALA A 124 2.61 6.40 -3.19
C ALA A 124 1.52 5.88 -4.16
N ALA A 125 0.35 6.51 -4.15
CA ALA A 125 -0.73 6.18 -5.07
C ALA A 125 -0.34 6.40 -6.54
N GLN A 126 0.39 7.49 -6.84
CA GLN A 126 0.93 7.72 -8.19
C GLN A 126 1.91 6.62 -8.63
N GLN A 127 2.79 6.15 -7.73
CA GLN A 127 3.72 5.05 -8.03
C GLN A 127 2.98 3.74 -8.29
N LEU A 128 2.00 3.40 -7.47
CA LEU A 128 1.19 2.19 -7.63
C LEU A 128 0.32 2.23 -8.88
N ALA A 129 -0.25 3.39 -9.21
CA ALA A 129 -1.00 3.56 -10.45
C ALA A 129 -0.11 3.39 -11.69
N ALA A 130 1.13 3.88 -11.66
CA ALA A 130 2.12 3.65 -12.71
C ALA A 130 2.48 2.16 -12.85
N ALA A 131 2.40 1.39 -11.76
CA ALA A 131 2.58 -0.07 -11.76
C ALA A 131 1.32 -0.86 -12.16
N GLY A 132 0.19 -0.18 -12.42
CA GLY A 132 -1.04 -0.78 -12.94
C GLY A 132 -2.13 -1.07 -11.91
N PHE A 133 -1.95 -0.67 -10.64
CA PHE A 133 -2.99 -0.82 -9.61
C PHE A 133 -4.12 0.21 -9.77
N SER A 134 -5.32 -0.17 -9.33
CA SER A 134 -6.40 0.77 -9.03
C SER A 134 -6.20 1.30 -7.61
N VAL A 135 -5.85 2.58 -7.45
CA VAL A 135 -5.49 3.12 -6.14
C VAL A 135 -6.00 4.54 -5.97
N ASP A 136 -6.51 4.81 -4.78
CA ASP A 136 -6.92 6.13 -4.32
C ASP A 136 -6.14 6.49 -3.03
N TYR A 137 -6.24 7.72 -2.55
CA TYR A 137 -5.59 8.13 -1.31
C TYR A 137 -6.49 9.03 -0.46
N ILE A 138 -6.22 9.07 0.86
CA ILE A 138 -6.94 9.94 1.79
C ILE A 138 -6.26 11.30 1.81
N ASP A 139 -7.00 12.33 1.38
CA ASP A 139 -6.59 13.73 1.47
C ASP A 139 -6.60 14.17 2.94
N GLY A 140 -5.60 15.01 3.33
CA GLY A 140 -5.40 15.36 4.74
C GLY A 140 -4.90 14.21 5.61
N GLY A 141 -5.00 12.97 5.13
CA GLY A 141 -4.47 11.78 5.79
C GLY A 141 -5.08 11.49 7.16
N LEU A 142 -4.27 10.95 8.07
CA LEU A 142 -4.72 10.63 9.44
C LEU A 142 -4.91 11.86 10.32
N ASN A 143 -4.36 13.02 9.95
CA ASN A 143 -4.60 14.26 10.70
C ASN A 143 -6.07 14.66 10.56
N ASP A 144 -6.58 14.77 9.34
CA ASP A 144 -7.98 15.09 9.08
C ASP A 144 -8.93 13.97 9.53
N TRP A 145 -8.45 12.70 9.49
CA TRP A 145 -9.17 11.56 10.03
C TRP A 145 -9.42 11.70 11.54
N ALA A 146 -8.39 12.08 12.29
CA ALA A 146 -8.49 12.31 13.74
C ALA A 146 -9.32 13.57 14.07
N GLU A 147 -9.19 14.64 13.28
CA GLU A 147 -10.02 15.86 13.47
C GLU A 147 -11.51 15.58 13.30
N GLN A 148 -11.88 14.61 12.47
CA GLN A 148 -13.27 14.16 12.33
C GLN A 148 -13.67 13.11 13.37
N SER A 149 -12.84 12.88 14.41
CA SER A 149 -13.08 11.90 15.48
C SER A 149 -13.36 10.48 14.95
N LEU A 150 -12.71 10.11 13.85
CA LEU A 150 -12.80 8.76 13.29
C LEU A 150 -11.82 7.84 14.01
N GLU A 151 -12.25 6.60 14.22
CA GLU A 151 -11.52 5.60 15.00
C GLU A 151 -10.13 5.30 14.43
N LEU A 152 -9.12 5.33 15.29
CA LEU A 152 -7.76 4.89 15.03
C LEU A 152 -7.36 3.81 16.03
N GLU A 153 -6.61 2.85 15.56
CA GLU A 153 -5.98 1.82 16.37
C GLU A 153 -4.53 2.21 16.69
N VAL A 154 -4.13 2.10 17.95
CA VAL A 154 -2.77 2.38 18.43
C VAL A 154 -2.28 1.17 19.20
N GLU A 155 -1.05 0.75 18.96
CA GLU A 155 -0.37 -0.23 19.81
C GLU A 155 0.29 0.50 20.97
N ASP A 156 -0.13 0.19 22.19
CA ASP A 156 0.61 0.61 23.37
C ASP A 156 1.82 -0.30 23.61
N ASP A 157 2.82 0.20 24.32
CA ASP A 157 4.05 -0.56 24.63
C ASP A 157 3.82 -1.80 25.53
N GLY A 158 2.60 -2.01 25.99
CA GLY A 158 2.16 -3.14 26.79
C GLY A 158 1.55 -4.29 25.99
N GLY A 159 1.45 -4.18 24.65
CA GLY A 159 0.88 -5.21 23.76
C GLY A 159 -0.64 -5.28 23.80
N LEU A 160 -1.32 -4.29 24.38
CA LEU A 160 -2.77 -4.12 24.30
C LEU A 160 -3.10 -3.13 23.18
N VAL A 161 -4.00 -3.53 22.31
CA VAL A 161 -4.51 -2.65 21.25
C VAL A 161 -5.54 -1.71 21.87
N GLY A 162 -5.22 -0.41 21.92
CA GLY A 162 -6.14 0.64 22.36
C GLY A 162 -6.84 1.28 21.17
N SER A 163 -8.16 1.46 21.25
CA SER A 163 -8.92 2.27 20.29
C SER A 163 -9.15 3.66 20.90
N TYR A 164 -8.81 4.70 20.17
CA TYR A 164 -9.13 6.09 20.53
C TYR A 164 -10.22 6.61 19.59
N VAL A 165 -11.26 7.16 20.19
CA VAL A 165 -12.36 7.87 19.52
C VAL A 165 -12.22 9.36 19.76
#